data_eb15fef1c0cc4972634b279ea3ecf2cb
#
_entry.id   eb15fef1c0cc4972634b279ea3ecf2cb
#
_cell.length_a   1.000
_cell.length_b   1.000
_cell.length_c   1.000
_cell.angle_alpha   90.00
_cell.angle_beta   90.00
_cell.angle_gamma   90.00
#
_symmetry.space_group_name_H-M   'P 1'
#
loop_
_entity.id
_entity.type
_entity.pdbx_description
1 polymer ?
#
loop_
_entity_poly.entity_id
_entity_poly.type
_entity_poly.pdbx_seq_one_letter_code
_entity_poly.pdbx_strand_id
1 'polypeptide(L)'
;MKIGGITVAPCEELLVLPRTDGEDIPIRAIAVSINDEFDKLAPEPIAPMIQVKGGKQADLQDKDYLAAVSRRSEQRFAFLLIKSLEPSNIEWEKVKLDDPKTWSKWEEELWEAGLSSVETGRIIASVMVANSLDDAKIEEARKSFLLGQGA
;
A
#
# COMPACT_ATOMS: atom_id res chain seq x y z
N MET A 1 -24.04 -5.33 -2.24
CA MET A 1 -24.40 -3.90 -2.22
C MET A 1 -24.25 -3.30 -3.62
N LYS A 2 -25.11 -2.36 -3.98
CA LYS A 2 -25.03 -1.64 -5.26
C LYS A 2 -24.97 -0.14 -5.01
N ILE A 3 -24.22 0.54 -5.86
CA ILE A 3 -24.14 2.01 -5.87
C ILE A 3 -24.50 2.46 -7.29
N GLY A 4 -25.54 3.29 -7.42
CA GLY A 4 -26.03 3.72 -8.74
C GLY A 4 -26.43 2.57 -9.66
N GLY A 5 -26.90 1.47 -9.11
CA GLY A 5 -27.27 0.27 -9.86
C GLY A 5 -26.11 -0.68 -10.17
N ILE A 6 -24.88 -0.30 -9.82
CA ILE A 6 -23.68 -1.09 -10.11
C ILE A 6 -23.31 -1.93 -8.89
N THR A 7 -23.08 -3.21 -9.10
CA THR A 7 -22.62 -4.11 -8.03
C THR A 7 -21.18 -3.74 -7.62
N VAL A 8 -20.98 -3.46 -6.33
CA VAL A 8 -19.67 -3.09 -5.80
C VAL A 8 -18.85 -4.35 -5.52
N ALA A 9 -17.62 -4.38 -6.05
CA ALA A 9 -16.63 -5.41 -5.81
C ALA A 9 -15.26 -4.76 -5.66
N PRO A 10 -14.28 -5.40 -4.99
CA PRO A 10 -12.94 -4.86 -4.92
C PRO A 10 -12.34 -4.66 -6.31
N CYS A 11 -11.64 -3.54 -6.51
CA CYS A 11 -10.90 -3.30 -7.74
C CYS A 11 -9.70 -4.25 -7.80
N GLU A 12 -9.43 -4.83 -8.95
CA GLU A 12 -8.28 -5.71 -9.19
C GLU A 12 -7.49 -5.21 -10.39
N GLU A 13 -6.18 -5.32 -10.31
CA GLU A 13 -5.25 -5.04 -11.41
C GLU A 13 -4.43 -6.28 -11.72
N LEU A 14 -4.25 -6.56 -13.00
CA LEU A 14 -3.38 -7.64 -13.48
C LEU A 14 -2.20 -7.03 -14.22
N LEU A 15 -1.00 -7.33 -13.75
CA LEU A 15 0.26 -7.00 -14.41
C LEU A 15 0.95 -8.32 -14.76
N VAL A 16 1.32 -8.49 -16.02
CA VAL A 16 2.08 -9.66 -16.44
C VAL A 16 3.51 -9.23 -16.79
N LEU A 17 4.47 -9.78 -16.07
CA LEU A 17 5.89 -9.51 -16.30
C LEU A 17 6.46 -10.55 -17.26
N PRO A 18 6.87 -10.15 -18.49
CA PRO A 18 7.40 -11.11 -19.45
C PRO A 18 8.75 -11.66 -18.99
N ARG A 19 9.02 -12.92 -19.37
CA ARG A 19 10.28 -13.60 -19.13
C ARG A 19 10.80 -14.20 -20.44
N THR A 20 12.10 -14.09 -20.64
CA THR A 20 12.76 -14.67 -21.82
C THR A 20 12.97 -16.17 -21.67
N ASP A 21 13.22 -16.62 -20.42
CA ASP A 21 13.44 -18.03 -20.08
C ASP A 21 12.42 -18.44 -19.01
N GLY A 22 11.39 -19.18 -19.42
CA GLY A 22 10.35 -19.64 -18.50
C GLY A 22 9.00 -18.96 -18.74
N GLU A 23 8.11 -19.11 -17.80
CA GLU A 23 6.76 -18.56 -17.88
C GLU A 23 6.72 -17.11 -17.43
N ASP A 24 5.86 -16.31 -18.07
CA ASP A 24 5.60 -14.93 -17.65
C ASP A 24 4.97 -14.92 -16.25
N ILE A 25 5.30 -13.91 -15.48
CA ILE A 25 4.88 -13.81 -14.08
C ILE A 25 3.63 -12.95 -13.97
N PRO A 26 2.47 -13.52 -13.57
CA PRO A 26 1.27 -12.73 -13.31
C PRO A 26 1.35 -12.11 -11.91
N ILE A 27 1.19 -10.81 -11.84
CA ILE A 27 1.08 -10.06 -10.59
C ILE A 27 -0.35 -9.54 -10.49
N ARG A 28 -1.05 -9.90 -9.44
CA ARG A 28 -2.41 -9.49 -9.18
C ARG A 28 -2.44 -8.60 -7.94
N ALA A 29 -3.03 -7.43 -8.08
CA ALA A 29 -3.23 -6.50 -6.97
C ALA A 29 -4.72 -6.29 -6.75
N ILE A 30 -5.16 -6.28 -5.52
CA ILE A 30 -6.56 -6.10 -5.12
C ILE A 30 -6.68 -4.94 -4.15
N ALA A 31 -7.79 -4.21 -4.22
CA ALA A 31 -8.11 -3.18 -3.23
C ALA A 31 -8.31 -3.81 -1.85
N VAL A 32 -7.71 -3.21 -0.83
CA VAL A 32 -7.74 -3.75 0.54
C VAL A 32 -8.17 -2.69 1.55
N SER A 33 -8.76 -3.18 2.65
CA SER A 33 -9.04 -2.39 3.85
C SER A 33 -8.12 -2.88 4.96
N ILE A 34 -7.19 -2.03 5.40
CA ILE A 34 -6.10 -2.44 6.30
C ILE A 34 -6.17 -1.85 7.70
N ASN A 35 -7.11 -0.93 7.96
CA ASN A 35 -7.05 -0.07 9.13
C ASN A 35 -6.92 -0.82 10.46
N ASP A 36 -7.84 -1.75 10.75
CA ASP A 36 -7.86 -2.43 12.05
C ASP A 36 -6.67 -3.36 12.24
N GLU A 37 -6.36 -4.16 11.23
CA GLU A 37 -5.25 -5.12 11.28
C GLU A 37 -3.91 -4.38 11.38
N PHE A 38 -3.72 -3.33 10.60
CA PHE A 38 -2.52 -2.52 10.64
C PHE A 38 -2.35 -1.84 11.99
N ASP A 39 -3.41 -1.24 12.54
CA ASP A 39 -3.35 -0.53 13.82
C ASP A 39 -3.02 -1.46 14.99
N LYS A 40 -3.45 -2.73 14.94
CA LYS A 40 -3.09 -3.73 15.95
C LYS A 40 -1.62 -4.11 15.88
N LEU A 41 -1.09 -4.27 14.66
CA LEU A 41 0.29 -4.69 14.46
C LEU A 41 1.29 -3.54 14.60
N ALA A 42 0.90 -2.33 14.21
CA ALA A 42 1.72 -1.13 14.26
C ALA A 42 0.93 0.03 14.89
N PRO A 43 0.76 0.05 16.22
CA PRO A 43 -0.01 1.08 16.91
C PRO A 43 0.60 2.47 16.70
N GLU A 44 -0.25 3.49 16.79
CA GLU A 44 0.18 4.87 16.62
C GLU A 44 1.21 5.26 17.68
N PRO A 45 2.30 5.94 17.28
CA PRO A 45 3.27 6.47 18.24
C PRO A 45 2.61 7.48 19.17
N ILE A 46 3.09 7.52 20.40
CA ILE A 46 2.61 8.46 21.43
C ILE A 46 3.70 9.50 21.68
N ALA A 47 3.34 10.78 21.50
CA ALA A 47 4.26 11.87 21.79
C ALA A 47 4.55 11.95 23.31
N PRO A 48 5.81 12.24 23.72
CA PRO A 48 6.11 12.42 25.12
C PRO A 48 5.45 13.67 25.67
N MET A 49 5.15 13.65 26.97
CA MET A 49 4.59 14.81 27.65
C MET A 49 5.70 15.71 28.16
N ILE A 50 5.57 17.01 27.94
CA ILE A 50 6.52 18.01 28.44
C ILE A 50 5.81 18.99 29.35
N GLN A 51 6.56 19.53 30.29
CA GLN A 51 6.08 20.56 31.21
C GLN A 51 6.08 21.90 30.48
N VAL A 52 4.93 22.55 30.46
CA VAL A 52 4.73 23.89 29.90
C VAL A 52 4.03 24.76 30.92
N LYS A 53 4.00 26.06 30.64
CA LYS A 53 3.26 27.02 31.49
C LYS A 53 1.78 26.64 31.50
N GLY A 54 1.24 26.31 32.67
CA GLY A 54 -0.15 25.90 32.82
C GLY A 54 -0.39 24.39 32.87
N GLY A 55 0.66 23.55 32.82
CA GLY A 55 0.55 22.09 32.98
C GLY A 55 1.43 21.30 32.02
N LYS A 56 0.96 20.13 31.62
CA LYS A 56 1.67 19.25 30.69
C LYS A 56 0.97 19.23 29.33
N GLN A 57 1.73 19.14 28.28
CA GLN A 57 1.19 18.91 26.93
C GLN A 57 2.09 17.97 26.13
N ALA A 58 1.53 17.36 25.08
CA ALA A 58 2.28 16.48 24.21
C ALA A 58 3.33 17.27 23.40
N ASP A 59 4.55 16.76 23.35
CA ASP A 59 5.62 17.33 22.53
C ASP A 59 5.58 16.72 21.12
N LEU A 60 4.86 17.38 20.22
CA LEU A 60 4.71 16.95 18.83
C LEU A 60 5.97 17.22 17.99
N GLN A 61 6.98 17.88 18.55
CA GLN A 61 8.25 18.18 17.88
C GLN A 61 9.38 17.27 18.36
N ASP A 62 9.09 16.35 19.27
CA ASP A 62 10.08 15.38 19.74
C ASP A 62 10.67 14.57 18.58
N LYS A 63 11.99 14.49 18.51
CA LYS A 63 12.69 13.82 17.40
C LYS A 63 12.36 12.34 17.28
N ASP A 64 12.33 11.64 18.41
CA ASP A 64 12.02 10.21 18.42
C ASP A 64 10.57 9.96 18.03
N TYR A 65 9.66 10.81 18.48
CA TYR A 65 8.26 10.77 18.07
C TYR A 65 8.09 10.98 16.56
N LEU A 66 8.73 12.02 16.00
CA LEU A 66 8.66 12.30 14.57
C LEU A 66 9.27 11.16 13.73
N ALA A 67 10.36 10.57 14.20
CA ALA A 67 10.97 9.42 13.54
C ALA A 67 10.03 8.20 13.55
N ALA A 68 9.34 7.97 14.68
CA ALA A 68 8.38 6.88 14.81
C ALA A 68 7.15 7.09 13.89
N VAL A 69 6.65 8.32 13.77
CA VAL A 69 5.55 8.66 12.86
C VAL A 69 5.95 8.41 11.41
N SER A 70 7.15 8.84 11.01
CA SER A 70 7.68 8.62 9.67
C SER A 70 7.83 7.13 9.36
N ARG A 71 8.40 6.36 10.29
CA ARG A 71 8.54 4.90 10.16
C ARG A 71 7.19 4.22 10.02
N ARG A 72 6.21 4.62 10.81
CA ARG A 72 4.86 4.05 10.72
C ARG A 72 4.21 4.32 9.37
N SER A 73 4.43 5.51 8.79
CA SER A 73 3.95 5.84 7.45
C SER A 73 4.54 4.92 6.38
N GLU A 74 5.83 4.65 6.45
CA GLU A 74 6.50 3.69 5.56
C GLU A 74 5.99 2.27 5.75
N GLN A 75 5.80 1.86 7.00
CA GLN A 75 5.22 0.57 7.33
C GLN A 75 3.80 0.41 6.79
N ARG A 76 3.00 1.48 6.85
CA ARG A 76 1.64 1.48 6.33
C ARG A 76 1.62 1.22 4.83
N PHE A 77 2.50 1.88 4.08
CA PHE A 77 2.61 1.65 2.63
C PHE A 77 3.06 0.23 2.32
N ALA A 78 4.09 -0.26 3.01
CA ALA A 78 4.59 -1.63 2.83
C ALA A 78 3.50 -2.66 3.14
N PHE A 79 2.77 -2.49 4.23
CA PHE A 79 1.67 -3.36 4.62
C PHE A 79 0.56 -3.36 3.57
N LEU A 80 0.16 -2.18 3.10
CA LEU A 80 -0.83 -2.04 2.03
C LEU A 80 -0.40 -2.83 0.78
N LEU A 81 0.86 -2.66 0.37
CA LEU A 81 1.40 -3.34 -0.80
C LEU A 81 1.38 -4.86 -0.64
N ILE A 82 1.86 -5.36 0.49
CA ILE A 82 1.91 -6.80 0.77
C ILE A 82 0.50 -7.40 0.79
N LYS A 83 -0.45 -6.74 1.44
CA LYS A 83 -1.85 -7.19 1.49
C LYS A 83 -2.51 -7.13 0.12
N SER A 84 -2.27 -6.07 -0.63
CA SER A 84 -2.81 -5.91 -1.98
C SER A 84 -2.32 -7.01 -2.92
N LEU A 85 -1.11 -7.50 -2.73
CA LEU A 85 -0.50 -8.55 -3.55
C LEU A 85 -0.84 -9.97 -3.11
N GLU A 86 -1.67 -10.17 -2.08
CA GLU A 86 -2.05 -11.52 -1.64
C GLU A 86 -2.55 -12.43 -2.78
N PRO A 87 -3.38 -11.94 -3.74
CA PRO A 87 -3.82 -12.80 -4.85
C PRO A 87 -2.69 -13.28 -5.78
N SER A 88 -1.51 -12.66 -5.70
CA SER A 88 -0.34 -13.08 -6.48
C SER A 88 0.34 -14.33 -5.91
N ASN A 89 -0.04 -14.76 -4.70
CA ASN A 89 0.53 -15.93 -4.02
C ASN A 89 2.06 -15.88 -3.91
N ILE A 90 2.59 -14.71 -3.54
CA ILE A 90 4.04 -14.55 -3.36
C ILE A 90 4.46 -15.30 -2.09
N GLU A 91 5.43 -16.20 -2.25
CA GLU A 91 6.02 -16.94 -1.14
C GLU A 91 7.19 -16.15 -0.55
N TRP A 92 6.87 -15.23 0.36
CA TRP A 92 7.87 -14.39 1.00
C TRP A 92 8.79 -15.21 1.92
N GLU A 93 10.09 -14.96 1.82
CA GLU A 93 11.07 -15.59 2.71
C GLU A 93 11.42 -14.70 3.90
N LYS A 94 11.59 -13.40 3.65
CA LYS A 94 11.98 -12.42 4.67
C LYS A 94 10.79 -11.67 5.25
N VAL A 95 9.80 -11.37 4.42
CA VAL A 95 8.61 -10.62 4.83
C VAL A 95 7.67 -11.53 5.60
N LYS A 96 7.30 -11.12 6.82
CA LYS A 96 6.31 -11.78 7.68
C LYS A 96 5.19 -10.78 7.97
N LEU A 97 3.97 -11.11 7.61
CA LEU A 97 2.84 -10.20 7.76
C LEU A 97 2.54 -9.86 9.22
N ASP A 98 2.84 -10.78 10.14
CA ASP A 98 2.67 -10.59 11.59
C ASP A 98 3.83 -9.87 12.28
N ASP A 99 4.91 -9.56 11.55
CA ASP A 99 6.08 -8.86 12.09
C ASP A 99 6.35 -7.55 11.33
N PRO A 100 5.93 -6.40 11.88
CA PRO A 100 6.11 -5.10 11.21
C PRO A 100 7.54 -4.75 10.84
N LYS A 101 8.52 -5.28 11.55
CA LYS A 101 9.94 -5.02 11.27
C LYS A 101 10.40 -5.58 9.94
N THR A 102 9.69 -6.57 9.42
CA THR A 102 10.05 -7.23 8.17
C THR A 102 9.41 -6.59 6.95
N TRP A 103 8.39 -5.77 7.11
CA TRP A 103 7.60 -5.25 5.98
C TRP A 103 8.44 -4.42 5.00
N SER A 104 9.38 -3.64 5.49
CA SER A 104 10.25 -2.81 4.63
C SER A 104 11.16 -3.62 3.70
N LYS A 105 11.26 -4.92 3.91
CA LYS A 105 12.13 -5.80 3.12
C LYS A 105 11.50 -6.29 1.81
N TRP A 106 10.24 -5.94 1.54
CA TRP A 106 9.50 -6.43 0.38
C TRP A 106 10.21 -6.12 -0.94
N GLU A 107 10.73 -4.91 -1.09
CA GLU A 107 11.39 -4.47 -2.32
C GLU A 107 12.72 -5.19 -2.53
N GLU A 108 13.53 -5.24 -1.49
CA GLU A 108 14.82 -5.94 -1.49
C GLU A 108 14.65 -7.41 -1.85
N GLU A 109 13.63 -8.06 -1.28
CA GLU A 109 13.36 -9.46 -1.53
C GLU A 109 12.96 -9.71 -2.99
N LEU A 110 12.16 -8.83 -3.58
CA LEU A 110 11.83 -8.91 -4.99
C LEU A 110 13.06 -8.73 -5.90
N TRP A 111 13.95 -7.80 -5.55
CA TRP A 111 15.19 -7.58 -6.29
C TRP A 111 16.12 -8.81 -6.19
N GLU A 112 16.25 -9.37 -5.01
CA GLU A 112 17.06 -10.59 -4.81
C GLU A 112 16.51 -11.79 -5.59
N ALA A 113 15.21 -11.84 -5.79
CA ALA A 113 14.56 -12.86 -6.61
C ALA A 113 14.80 -12.68 -8.12
N GLY A 114 15.30 -11.51 -8.54
CA GLY A 114 15.64 -11.23 -9.93
C GLY A 114 14.76 -10.20 -10.62
N LEU A 115 13.82 -9.56 -9.92
CA LEU A 115 13.03 -8.48 -10.51
C LEU A 115 13.87 -7.20 -10.59
N SER A 116 13.69 -6.44 -11.66
CA SER A 116 14.37 -5.15 -11.84
C SER A 116 13.67 -4.05 -11.06
N SER A 117 14.35 -2.92 -10.90
CA SER A 117 13.75 -1.73 -10.29
C SER A 117 12.58 -1.18 -11.11
N VAL A 118 12.62 -1.33 -12.43
CA VAL A 118 11.49 -0.94 -13.31
C VAL A 118 10.29 -1.87 -13.06
N GLU A 119 10.53 -3.16 -12.95
CA GLU A 119 9.46 -4.14 -12.67
C GLU A 119 8.83 -3.92 -11.31
N THR A 120 9.62 -3.66 -10.27
CA THR A 120 9.07 -3.33 -8.94
C THR A 120 8.29 -2.02 -8.96
N GLY A 121 8.73 -1.04 -9.75
CA GLY A 121 7.97 0.20 -9.98
C GLY A 121 6.62 -0.05 -10.63
N ARG A 122 6.53 -0.99 -11.57
CA ARG A 122 5.26 -1.38 -12.19
C ARG A 122 4.34 -2.10 -11.22
N ILE A 123 4.89 -2.90 -10.31
CA ILE A 123 4.13 -3.54 -9.23
C ILE A 123 3.52 -2.47 -8.30
N ILE A 124 4.32 -1.48 -7.90
CA ILE A 124 3.83 -0.36 -7.09
C ILE A 124 2.69 0.36 -7.80
N ALA A 125 2.85 0.66 -9.08
CA ALA A 125 1.81 1.33 -9.88
C ALA A 125 0.50 0.52 -9.91
N SER A 126 0.58 -0.79 -10.07
CA SER A 126 -0.59 -1.68 -10.06
C SER A 126 -1.30 -1.66 -8.71
N VAL A 127 -0.56 -1.68 -7.61
CA VAL A 127 -1.11 -1.58 -6.25
C VAL A 127 -1.80 -0.23 -6.05
N MET A 128 -1.19 0.85 -6.53
CA MET A 128 -1.77 2.20 -6.41
C MET A 128 -3.07 2.32 -7.21
N VAL A 129 -3.13 1.79 -8.43
CA VAL A 129 -4.36 1.79 -9.23
C VAL A 129 -5.45 0.97 -8.55
N ALA A 130 -5.15 -0.25 -8.09
CA ALA A 130 -6.12 -1.11 -7.43
C ALA A 130 -6.71 -0.47 -6.18
N ASN A 131 -5.93 0.34 -5.45
CA ASN A 131 -6.34 0.97 -4.21
C ASN A 131 -6.79 2.43 -4.37
N SER A 132 -7.04 2.87 -5.61
CA SER A 132 -7.50 4.23 -5.94
C SER A 132 -6.55 5.33 -5.45
N LEU A 133 -5.26 5.07 -5.50
CA LEU A 133 -4.20 6.01 -5.13
C LEU A 133 -3.57 6.70 -6.34
N ASP A 134 -4.04 6.40 -7.57
CA ASP A 134 -3.59 7.03 -8.79
C ASP A 134 -4.60 8.11 -9.20
N ASP A 135 -4.30 9.36 -8.88
CA ASP A 135 -5.18 10.50 -9.15
C ASP A 135 -5.44 10.72 -10.64
N ALA A 136 -4.47 10.42 -11.49
CA ALA A 136 -4.62 10.54 -12.94
C ALA A 136 -5.67 9.55 -13.48
N LYS A 137 -5.67 8.32 -12.96
CA LYS A 137 -6.68 7.31 -13.34
C LYS A 137 -8.06 7.68 -12.85
N ILE A 138 -8.18 8.23 -11.65
CA ILE A 138 -9.45 8.70 -11.10
C ILE A 138 -10.02 9.83 -11.97
N GLU A 139 -9.18 10.81 -12.34
CA GLU A 139 -9.62 11.92 -13.19
C GLU A 139 -9.98 11.46 -14.60
N GLU A 140 -9.25 10.51 -15.17
CA GLU A 140 -9.57 9.89 -16.45
C GLU A 140 -10.95 9.21 -16.41
N ALA A 141 -11.23 8.46 -15.34
CA ALA A 141 -12.54 7.82 -15.15
C ALA A 141 -13.66 8.85 -15.03
N ARG A 142 -13.41 9.93 -14.29
CA ARG A 142 -14.38 11.04 -14.15
C ARG A 142 -14.70 11.68 -15.50
N LYS A 143 -13.69 12.00 -16.29
CA LYS A 143 -13.87 12.60 -17.63
C LYS A 143 -14.63 11.66 -18.56
N SER A 144 -14.27 10.39 -18.57
CA SER A 144 -14.94 9.38 -19.38
C SER A 144 -16.42 9.24 -19.02
N PHE A 145 -16.73 9.22 -17.72
CA PHE A 145 -18.11 9.18 -17.24
C PHE A 145 -18.92 10.40 -17.68
N LEU A 146 -18.35 11.59 -17.53
CA LEU A 146 -19.03 12.84 -17.90
C LEU A 146 -19.27 12.93 -19.41
N LEU A 147 -18.35 12.43 -20.25
CA LEU A 147 -18.55 12.37 -21.69
C LEU A 147 -19.70 11.41 -22.05
N GLY A 148 -19.79 10.27 -21.36
CA GLY A 148 -20.90 9.33 -21.54
C GLY A 148 -22.26 9.92 -21.14
N GLN A 149 -22.29 10.79 -20.13
CA GLN A 149 -23.52 11.49 -19.70
C GLN A 149 -23.94 12.57 -20.68
N GLY A 150 -22.99 13.15 -21.41
CA GLY A 150 -23.27 14.19 -22.42
C GLY A 150 -23.68 13.66 -23.78
N ALA A 151 -23.69 12.34 -23.96
CA ALA A 151 -24.01 11.71 -25.27
C ALA A 151 -25.52 11.52 -25.51
#